data_1aa0042e52057f77348140a9ba3b4c04
#
_entry.id   1aa0042e52057f77348140a9ba3b4c04
#
_cell.length_a   1.000
_cell.length_b   1.000
_cell.length_c   1.000
_cell.angle_alpha   90.00
_cell.angle_beta   90.00
_cell.angle_gamma   90.00
#
_symmetry.space_group_name_H-M   'P 1'
#
loop_
_entity.id
_entity.type
_entity.pdbx_description
1 polymer ?
#
loop_
_entity_poly.entity_id
_entity_poly.type
_entity_poly.pdbx_seq_one_letter_code
_entity_poly.pdbx_strand_id
1 'polypeptide(L)'
;MRVFLFLLALLVGALPLRAQDVLVPMDEGQTDHLKAYGAMYWYLAQGHDADWLRNYRGGSFLMTEVPGLLDELRIRDVAFESVSAGAAAQIVAEVEAEGSNTSLVRLETAPKVAVYAPAQSLPWDDAVTLVLTYAEVPYDMIYDAEVLDGELAEYDWLHLHHEDFTGQYGKFFAAYRNAPWYREQQRRAEADARERGFAKVSDLKLAVAR
;
A
#
# COMPACT_ATOMS: atom_id res chain seq x y z
N MET A 1 13.22 76.60 4.47
CA MET A 1 12.82 75.74 3.37
C MET A 1 12.97 74.28 3.87
N ARG A 2 11.87 73.66 4.35
CA ARG A 2 11.90 72.32 4.94
C ARG A 2 11.39 71.35 3.90
N VAL A 3 12.28 70.47 3.45
CA VAL A 3 11.96 69.40 2.50
C VAL A 3 11.42 68.21 3.31
N PHE A 4 10.14 67.86 3.15
CA PHE A 4 9.52 66.67 3.69
C PHE A 4 9.81 65.50 2.74
N LEU A 5 10.66 64.56 3.15
CA LEU A 5 10.80 63.25 2.50
C LEU A 5 9.66 62.34 2.91
N PHE A 6 8.75 62.05 1.97
CA PHE A 6 7.78 60.98 2.14
C PHE A 6 8.45 59.61 1.86
N LEU A 7 8.69 58.85 2.89
CA LEU A 7 9.06 57.43 2.78
C LEU A 7 7.78 56.64 2.56
N LEU A 8 7.52 56.23 1.32
CA LEU A 8 6.43 55.31 0.99
C LEU A 8 6.95 53.88 1.29
N ALA A 9 6.59 53.36 2.48
CA ALA A 9 6.86 51.96 2.82
C ALA A 9 5.91 51.06 2.00
N LEU A 10 6.46 50.41 0.98
CA LEU A 10 5.77 49.33 0.24
C LEU A 10 5.60 48.16 1.21
N LEU A 11 4.43 48.03 1.83
CA LEU A 11 4.04 46.80 2.51
C LEU A 11 3.70 45.78 1.43
N VAL A 12 4.68 44.99 1.01
CA VAL A 12 4.44 43.76 0.25
C VAL A 12 3.82 42.77 1.25
N GLY A 13 2.50 42.78 1.31
CA GLY A 13 1.76 41.78 2.04
C GLY A 13 2.13 40.40 1.47
N ALA A 14 2.88 39.62 2.21
CA ALA A 14 3.02 38.20 1.94
C ALA A 14 1.61 37.61 2.03
N LEU A 15 0.98 37.43 0.87
CA LEU A 15 -0.24 36.61 0.81
C LEU A 15 0.17 35.24 1.35
N PRO A 16 -0.55 34.67 2.32
CA PRO A 16 -0.27 33.32 2.74
C PRO A 16 -0.36 32.45 1.50
N LEU A 17 0.72 31.74 1.18
CA LEU A 17 0.69 30.68 0.20
C LEU A 17 -0.38 29.71 0.72
N ARG A 18 -1.58 29.77 0.16
CA ARG A 18 -2.63 28.82 0.54
C ARG A 18 -2.12 27.47 0.08
N ALA A 19 -2.02 26.52 1.01
CA ALA A 19 -1.79 25.13 0.67
C ALA A 19 -2.79 24.77 -0.45
N GLN A 20 -2.27 24.27 -1.54
CA GLN A 20 -3.09 23.69 -2.59
C GLN A 20 -3.31 22.24 -2.22
N ASP A 21 -4.43 21.70 -2.64
CA ASP A 21 -4.67 20.27 -2.53
C ASP A 21 -4.41 19.62 -3.89
N VAL A 22 -4.15 18.35 -3.87
CA VAL A 22 -3.85 17.53 -5.04
C VAL A 22 -4.90 16.44 -5.12
N LEU A 23 -5.68 16.45 -6.20
CA LEU A 23 -6.61 15.38 -6.52
C LEU A 23 -5.93 14.40 -7.47
N VAL A 24 -5.85 13.15 -7.07
CA VAL A 24 -5.40 12.02 -7.92
C VAL A 24 -6.65 11.26 -8.35
N PRO A 25 -7.13 11.46 -9.59
CA PRO A 25 -8.29 10.75 -10.09
C PRO A 25 -7.97 9.27 -10.30
N MET A 26 -8.98 8.42 -10.16
CA MET A 26 -8.87 6.96 -10.41
C MET A 26 -9.87 6.53 -11.49
N ASP A 27 -10.37 7.47 -12.28
CA ASP A 27 -11.18 7.23 -13.46
C ASP A 27 -10.32 6.91 -14.70
N GLU A 28 -10.91 6.87 -15.88
CA GLU A 28 -10.24 6.58 -17.15
C GLU A 28 -9.14 7.60 -17.53
N GLY A 29 -9.10 8.76 -16.85
CA GLY A 29 -8.05 9.75 -17.01
C GLY A 29 -6.75 9.41 -16.28
N GLN A 30 -6.75 8.37 -15.43
CA GLN A 30 -5.53 7.93 -14.76
C GLN A 30 -4.64 7.13 -15.71
N THR A 31 -3.38 7.53 -15.81
CA THR A 31 -2.37 6.88 -16.65
C THR A 31 -1.93 5.53 -16.06
N ASP A 32 -1.73 5.47 -14.75
CA ASP A 32 -1.32 4.26 -14.04
C ASP A 32 -1.95 4.16 -12.64
N HIS A 33 -3.01 3.37 -12.54
CA HIS A 33 -3.74 3.17 -11.28
C HIS A 33 -2.88 2.50 -10.20
N LEU A 34 -2.01 1.56 -10.56
CA LEU A 34 -1.17 0.86 -9.58
C LEU A 34 -0.11 1.80 -9.01
N LYS A 35 0.50 2.62 -9.85
CA LYS A 35 1.43 3.67 -9.40
C LYS A 35 0.75 4.74 -8.58
N ALA A 36 -0.52 5.05 -8.85
CA ALA A 36 -1.30 5.97 -8.02
C ALA A 36 -1.51 5.43 -6.59
N TYR A 37 -1.80 4.13 -6.43
CA TYR A 37 -1.82 3.49 -5.09
C TYR A 37 -0.44 3.54 -4.43
N GLY A 38 0.63 3.29 -5.18
CA GLY A 38 2.00 3.38 -4.67
C GLY A 38 2.39 4.80 -4.21
N ALA A 39 1.98 5.82 -4.97
CA ALA A 39 2.18 7.22 -4.58
C ALA A 39 1.40 7.57 -3.31
N MET A 40 0.17 7.06 -3.16
CA MET A 40 -0.62 7.20 -1.94
C MET A 40 0.07 6.53 -0.76
N TYR A 41 0.56 5.30 -0.92
CA TYR A 41 1.32 4.60 0.11
C TYR A 41 2.55 5.42 0.55
N TRP A 42 3.33 5.92 -0.42
CA TRP A 42 4.48 6.78 -0.18
C TRP A 42 4.11 8.02 0.65
N TYR A 43 2.99 8.67 0.30
CA TYR A 43 2.51 9.87 1.01
C TYR A 43 2.17 9.57 2.48
N LEU A 44 1.45 8.49 2.74
CA LEU A 44 1.13 8.03 4.09
C LEU A 44 2.40 7.64 4.88
N ALA A 45 3.38 7.01 4.22
CA ALA A 45 4.64 6.63 4.84
C ALA A 45 5.52 7.83 5.24
N GLN A 46 5.29 9.02 4.65
CA GLN A 46 5.90 10.28 5.10
C GLN A 46 5.18 10.88 6.32
N GLY A 47 4.13 10.23 6.84
CA GLY A 47 3.36 10.70 8.00
C GLY A 47 2.31 11.75 7.64
N HIS A 48 1.87 11.80 6.40
CA HIS A 48 0.79 12.69 5.96
C HIS A 48 -0.52 11.92 5.83
N ASP A 49 -1.62 12.58 6.18
CA ASP A 49 -2.95 12.01 6.03
C ASP A 49 -3.54 12.37 4.66
N ALA A 50 -4.39 11.48 4.12
CA ALA A 50 -5.09 11.69 2.87
C ALA A 50 -6.56 11.30 2.96
N ASP A 51 -7.39 11.85 2.08
CA ASP A 51 -8.78 11.48 1.97
C ASP A 51 -9.00 10.58 0.74
N TRP A 52 -9.54 9.39 0.95
CA TRP A 52 -9.99 8.51 -0.11
C TRP A 52 -11.47 8.78 -0.40
N LEU A 53 -11.74 9.32 -1.59
CA LEU A 53 -13.06 9.69 -2.07
C LEU A 53 -13.68 8.49 -2.81
N ARG A 54 -14.26 7.56 -2.06
CA ARG A 54 -14.83 6.31 -2.61
C ARG A 54 -15.94 6.61 -3.60
N ASN A 55 -15.89 5.95 -4.75
CA ASN A 55 -16.80 6.12 -5.89
C ASN A 55 -16.82 7.53 -6.53
N TYR A 56 -16.05 8.48 -6.05
CA TYR A 56 -15.86 9.76 -6.73
C TYR A 56 -14.75 9.61 -7.76
N ARG A 57 -15.06 9.79 -9.05
CA ARG A 57 -14.11 9.64 -10.16
C ARG A 57 -13.24 8.37 -10.05
N GLY A 58 -13.88 7.22 -9.86
CA GLY A 58 -13.21 5.92 -9.76
C GLY A 58 -12.63 5.59 -8.37
N GLY A 59 -12.78 6.45 -7.37
CA GLY A 59 -12.22 6.29 -6.03
C GLY A 59 -10.96 7.11 -5.82
N SER A 60 -11.00 8.39 -6.17
CA SER A 60 -9.90 9.36 -6.16
C SER A 60 -9.29 9.57 -4.77
N PHE A 61 -8.06 10.07 -4.75
CA PHE A 61 -7.40 10.51 -3.52
C PHE A 61 -7.28 12.03 -3.51
N LEU A 62 -7.55 12.64 -2.37
CA LEU A 62 -7.35 14.06 -2.12
C LEU A 62 -6.27 14.23 -1.04
N MET A 63 -5.20 14.93 -1.38
CA MET A 63 -4.02 15.10 -0.56
C MET A 63 -3.68 16.57 -0.43
N THR A 64 -3.20 17.02 0.72
CA THR A 64 -2.60 18.35 0.84
C THR A 64 -1.24 18.37 0.15
N GLU A 65 -0.97 19.40 -0.66
CA GLU A 65 0.33 19.53 -1.31
C GLU A 65 1.44 19.73 -0.27
N VAL A 66 2.41 18.83 -0.30
CA VAL A 66 3.61 18.87 0.54
C VAL A 66 4.86 18.89 -0.35
N PRO A 67 6.02 19.35 0.17
CA PRO A 67 7.26 19.32 -0.60
C PRO A 67 7.57 17.93 -1.16
N GLY A 68 7.82 17.85 -2.46
CA GLY A 68 8.14 16.60 -3.15
C GLY A 68 6.94 15.81 -3.70
N LEU A 69 5.70 16.07 -3.26
CA LEU A 69 4.53 15.31 -3.72
C LEU A 69 4.34 15.39 -5.24
N LEU A 70 4.38 16.60 -5.80
CA LEU A 70 4.17 16.77 -7.25
C LEU A 70 5.28 16.13 -8.09
N ASP A 71 6.51 16.12 -7.58
CA ASP A 71 7.63 15.47 -8.25
C ASP A 71 7.51 13.95 -8.18
N GLU A 72 7.09 13.41 -7.03
CA GLU A 72 6.82 11.99 -6.86
C GLU A 72 5.72 11.49 -7.80
N LEU A 73 4.61 12.22 -7.92
CA LEU A 73 3.52 11.90 -8.85
C LEU A 73 4.01 11.91 -10.31
N ARG A 74 4.83 12.89 -10.70
CA ARG A 74 5.40 12.97 -12.06
C ARG A 74 6.39 11.85 -12.35
N ILE A 75 7.27 11.51 -11.39
CA ILE A 75 8.24 10.42 -11.54
C ILE A 75 7.54 9.08 -11.75
N ARG A 76 6.39 8.89 -11.09
CA ARG A 76 5.57 7.68 -11.22
C ARG A 76 4.63 7.70 -12.43
N ASP A 77 4.61 8.78 -13.21
CA ASP A 77 3.67 9.00 -14.33
C ASP A 77 2.19 8.92 -13.89
N VAL A 78 1.89 9.43 -12.69
CA VAL A 78 0.54 9.47 -12.12
C VAL A 78 -0.14 10.77 -12.49
N ALA A 79 -1.33 10.68 -13.09
CA ALA A 79 -2.14 11.85 -13.41
C ALA A 79 -2.69 12.49 -12.13
N PHE A 80 -2.62 13.82 -12.03
CA PHE A 80 -3.11 14.58 -10.89
C PHE A 80 -3.61 15.97 -11.30
N GLU A 81 -4.41 16.58 -10.45
CA GLU A 81 -4.96 17.92 -10.61
C GLU A 81 -4.64 18.74 -9.34
N SER A 82 -4.02 19.92 -9.50
CA SER A 82 -3.89 20.86 -8.38
C SER A 82 -5.20 21.60 -8.19
N VAL A 83 -5.76 21.55 -7.00
CA VAL A 83 -7.04 22.15 -6.67
C VAL A 83 -6.88 23.18 -5.56
N SER A 84 -7.64 24.28 -5.63
CA SER A 84 -7.66 25.25 -4.54
C SER A 84 -8.37 24.67 -3.31
N ALA A 85 -8.05 25.15 -2.12
CA ALA A 85 -8.75 24.76 -0.90
C ALA A 85 -10.29 24.91 -0.98
N GLY A 86 -10.79 25.91 -1.74
CA GLY A 86 -12.21 26.07 -1.98
C GLY A 86 -12.80 25.00 -2.88
N ALA A 87 -12.07 24.59 -3.93
CA ALA A 87 -12.49 23.50 -4.80
C ALA A 87 -12.42 22.14 -4.06
N ALA A 88 -11.39 21.91 -3.26
CA ALA A 88 -11.29 20.72 -2.42
C ALA A 88 -12.48 20.60 -1.45
N ALA A 89 -12.84 21.70 -0.77
CA ALA A 89 -14.02 21.73 0.11
C ALA A 89 -15.34 21.44 -0.64
N GLN A 90 -15.47 21.90 -1.88
CA GLN A 90 -16.65 21.59 -2.72
C GLN A 90 -16.70 20.10 -3.10
N ILE A 91 -15.55 19.51 -3.45
CA ILE A 91 -15.43 18.07 -3.76
C ILE A 91 -15.83 17.25 -2.52
N VAL A 92 -15.31 17.59 -1.34
CA VAL A 92 -15.68 16.91 -0.09
C VAL A 92 -17.19 17.02 0.18
N ALA A 93 -17.77 18.22 0.04
CA ALA A 93 -19.19 18.41 0.24
C ALA A 93 -20.06 17.62 -0.77
N GLU A 94 -19.61 17.47 -2.02
CA GLU A 94 -20.26 16.63 -3.03
C GLU A 94 -20.21 15.15 -2.64
N VAL A 95 -19.03 14.68 -2.19
CA VAL A 95 -18.81 13.28 -1.79
C VAL A 95 -19.64 12.90 -0.57
N GLU A 96 -19.82 13.81 0.38
CA GLU A 96 -20.58 13.59 1.62
C GLU A 96 -22.07 13.99 1.51
N ALA A 97 -22.54 14.39 0.33
CA ALA A 97 -23.92 14.79 0.13
C ALA A 97 -24.89 13.64 0.46
N GLU A 98 -25.99 13.95 1.12
CA GLU A 98 -27.04 12.98 1.46
C GLU A 98 -27.61 12.31 0.19
N GLY A 99 -27.65 10.98 0.19
CA GLY A 99 -28.14 10.18 -0.94
C GLY A 99 -27.12 9.97 -2.06
N SER A 100 -25.89 10.47 -1.93
CA SER A 100 -24.80 10.14 -2.83
C SER A 100 -24.38 8.66 -2.66
N ASN A 101 -23.86 8.04 -3.72
CA ASN A 101 -23.23 6.71 -3.64
C ASN A 101 -21.70 6.84 -3.41
N THR A 102 -21.28 7.93 -2.82
CA THR A 102 -19.89 8.28 -2.53
C THR A 102 -19.67 8.33 -1.03
N SER A 103 -18.43 8.21 -0.57
CA SER A 103 -18.08 8.40 0.83
C SER A 103 -16.62 8.80 0.97
N LEU A 104 -16.31 9.58 1.99
CA LEU A 104 -14.96 9.96 2.36
C LEU A 104 -14.42 8.99 3.42
N VAL A 105 -13.21 8.50 3.21
CA VAL A 105 -12.47 7.68 4.19
C VAL A 105 -11.12 8.34 4.43
N ARG A 106 -10.86 8.73 5.68
CA ARG A 106 -9.56 9.25 6.09
C ARG A 106 -8.54 8.13 6.14
N LEU A 107 -7.42 8.30 5.46
CA LEU A 107 -6.25 7.43 5.50
C LEU A 107 -5.16 8.13 6.33
N GLU A 108 -4.68 7.48 7.39
CA GLU A 108 -3.78 8.09 8.37
C GLU A 108 -2.41 7.42 8.43
N THR A 109 -2.30 6.17 8.00
CA THR A 109 -1.08 5.38 8.16
C THR A 109 -0.85 4.46 6.98
N ALA A 110 0.41 4.36 6.52
CA ALA A 110 0.82 3.34 5.58
C ALA A 110 0.90 1.98 6.31
N PRO A 111 0.20 0.93 5.85
CA PRO A 111 0.24 -0.36 6.51
C PRO A 111 1.60 -1.03 6.35
N LYS A 112 2.07 -1.72 7.39
CA LYS A 112 3.19 -2.66 7.29
C LYS A 112 2.66 -3.98 6.73
N VAL A 113 3.17 -4.37 5.56
CA VAL A 113 2.65 -5.50 4.78
C VAL A 113 3.57 -6.69 4.91
N ALA A 114 3.01 -7.86 5.27
CA ALA A 114 3.69 -9.15 5.19
C ALA A 114 3.12 -10.01 4.07
N VAL A 115 4.00 -10.77 3.43
CA VAL A 115 3.64 -11.84 2.49
C VAL A 115 4.11 -13.17 3.08
N TYR A 116 3.18 -14.06 3.38
CA TYR A 116 3.50 -15.39 3.86
C TYR A 116 3.85 -16.29 2.68
N ALA A 117 5.15 -16.50 2.46
CA ALA A 117 5.68 -17.31 1.37
C ALA A 117 7.05 -17.88 1.73
N PRO A 118 7.42 -19.06 1.19
CA PRO A 118 8.77 -19.59 1.35
C PRO A 118 9.84 -18.59 0.89
N ALA A 119 10.98 -18.54 1.57
CA ALA A 119 12.05 -17.57 1.29
C ALA A 119 12.60 -17.61 -0.15
N GLN A 120 12.42 -18.73 -0.86
CA GLN A 120 12.82 -18.89 -2.27
C GLN A 120 11.73 -18.48 -3.26
N SER A 121 10.55 -18.05 -2.81
CA SER A 121 9.50 -17.55 -3.69
C SER A 121 9.96 -16.27 -4.40
N LEU A 122 9.64 -16.19 -5.69
CA LEU A 122 10.03 -15.05 -6.51
C LEU A 122 8.87 -14.05 -6.60
N PRO A 123 9.13 -12.74 -6.71
CA PRO A 123 8.05 -11.74 -6.74
C PRO A 123 7.01 -11.95 -7.86
N TRP A 124 7.41 -12.60 -8.95
CA TRP A 124 6.52 -12.90 -10.08
C TRP A 124 5.75 -14.22 -9.97
N ASP A 125 5.94 -14.98 -8.89
CA ASP A 125 5.20 -16.22 -8.64
C ASP A 125 3.76 -15.94 -8.18
N ASP A 126 3.50 -14.72 -7.72
CA ASP A 126 2.20 -14.28 -7.22
C ASP A 126 1.83 -12.89 -7.76
N ALA A 127 0.58 -12.73 -8.20
CA ALA A 127 0.10 -11.47 -8.78
C ALA A 127 0.10 -10.32 -7.76
N VAL A 128 -0.12 -10.59 -6.47
CA VAL A 128 -0.14 -9.56 -5.43
C VAL A 128 1.27 -9.05 -5.15
N THR A 129 2.25 -9.93 -5.01
CA THR A 129 3.66 -9.52 -4.83
C THR A 129 4.19 -8.78 -6.04
N LEU A 130 3.79 -9.21 -7.26
CA LEU A 130 4.12 -8.49 -8.49
C LEU A 130 3.53 -7.08 -8.49
N VAL A 131 2.26 -6.92 -8.10
CA VAL A 131 1.58 -5.63 -8.01
C VAL A 131 2.22 -4.74 -6.95
N LEU A 132 2.51 -5.26 -5.74
CA LEU A 132 3.18 -4.50 -4.68
C LEU A 132 4.56 -4.01 -5.14
N THR A 133 5.34 -4.89 -5.81
CA THR A 133 6.64 -4.53 -6.36
C THR A 133 6.52 -3.46 -7.44
N TYR A 134 5.57 -3.61 -8.37
CA TYR A 134 5.33 -2.62 -9.44
C TYR A 134 4.87 -1.27 -8.89
N ALA A 135 3.96 -1.28 -7.93
CA ALA A 135 3.45 -0.08 -7.26
C ALA A 135 4.48 0.56 -6.31
N GLU A 136 5.61 -0.12 -6.05
CA GLU A 136 6.65 0.30 -5.09
C GLU A 136 6.10 0.40 -3.66
N VAL A 137 5.18 -0.49 -3.31
CA VAL A 137 4.71 -0.70 -1.94
C VAL A 137 5.62 -1.74 -1.28
N PRO A 138 6.37 -1.39 -0.23
CA PRO A 138 7.25 -2.31 0.46
C PRO A 138 6.44 -3.41 1.17
N TYR A 139 7.02 -4.60 1.20
CA TYR A 139 6.49 -5.74 1.95
C TYR A 139 7.65 -6.61 2.45
N ASP A 140 7.43 -7.30 3.54
CA ASP A 140 8.35 -8.27 4.09
C ASP A 140 7.86 -9.69 3.79
N MET A 141 8.77 -10.58 3.41
CA MET A 141 8.45 -12.00 3.28
C MET A 141 8.65 -12.68 4.63
N ILE A 142 7.60 -13.30 5.13
CA ILE A 142 7.63 -14.12 6.34
C ILE A 142 7.17 -15.54 6.03
N TYR A 143 7.63 -16.50 6.81
CA TYR A 143 7.20 -17.89 6.67
C TYR A 143 7.00 -18.54 8.04
N ASP A 144 7.05 -19.87 8.09
CA ASP A 144 6.79 -20.66 9.32
C ASP A 144 7.63 -20.18 10.51
N ALA A 145 8.88 -19.80 10.26
CA ALA A 145 9.83 -19.38 11.28
C ALA A 145 9.35 -18.10 11.98
N GLU A 146 9.15 -17.07 11.21
CA GLU A 146 8.81 -15.72 11.66
C GLU A 146 7.43 -15.73 12.34
N VAL A 147 6.48 -16.53 11.82
CA VAL A 147 5.15 -16.69 12.44
C VAL A 147 5.27 -17.35 13.82
N LEU A 148 6.04 -18.43 13.95
CA LEU A 148 6.24 -19.13 15.24
C LEU A 148 7.03 -18.29 16.25
N ASP A 149 7.91 -17.41 15.76
CA ASP A 149 8.67 -16.48 16.60
C ASP A 149 7.82 -15.24 17.01
N GLY A 150 6.57 -15.14 16.50
CA GLY A 150 5.59 -14.13 16.90
C GLY A 150 5.66 -12.82 16.10
N GLU A 151 6.46 -12.77 15.02
CA GLU A 151 6.66 -11.55 14.23
C GLU A 151 5.41 -11.10 13.49
N LEU A 152 4.42 -12.00 13.26
CA LEU A 152 3.17 -11.66 12.58
C LEU A 152 2.43 -10.50 13.26
N ALA A 153 2.56 -10.34 14.56
CA ALA A 153 1.94 -9.26 15.33
C ALA A 153 2.48 -7.85 14.99
N GLU A 154 3.59 -7.77 14.26
CA GLU A 154 4.20 -6.49 13.83
C GLU A 154 3.61 -5.94 12.54
N TYR A 155 2.71 -6.68 11.87
CA TYR A 155 2.16 -6.33 10.56
C TYR A 155 0.69 -5.97 10.65
N ASP A 156 0.28 -5.02 9.79
CA ASP A 156 -1.11 -4.58 9.66
C ASP A 156 -1.88 -5.39 8.61
N TRP A 157 -1.18 -5.93 7.62
CA TRP A 157 -1.76 -6.72 6.54
C TRP A 157 -0.89 -7.94 6.22
N LEU A 158 -1.51 -9.12 6.19
CA LEU A 158 -0.92 -10.38 5.76
C LEU A 158 -1.52 -10.82 4.43
N HIS A 159 -0.69 -10.99 3.42
CA HIS A 159 -1.03 -11.70 2.18
C HIS A 159 -0.56 -13.15 2.25
N LEU A 160 -1.46 -14.07 1.96
CA LEU A 160 -1.18 -15.51 1.94
C LEU A 160 -0.90 -15.97 0.51
N HIS A 161 0.38 -16.12 0.18
CA HIS A 161 0.83 -16.50 -1.16
C HIS A 161 0.51 -17.98 -1.44
N HIS A 162 -0.46 -18.24 -2.32
CA HIS A 162 -0.84 -19.58 -2.78
C HIS A 162 -1.02 -20.64 -1.66
N GLU A 163 -1.28 -20.21 -0.44
CA GLU A 163 -1.49 -21.15 0.67
C GLU A 163 -2.84 -21.83 0.55
N ASP A 164 -2.80 -23.16 0.60
CA ASP A 164 -3.99 -23.98 0.45
C ASP A 164 -4.61 -24.34 1.81
N PHE A 165 -5.48 -23.49 2.30
CA PHE A 165 -6.29 -23.78 3.47
C PHE A 165 -7.49 -24.69 3.18
N THR A 166 -7.74 -25.01 1.89
CA THR A 166 -8.86 -25.85 1.46
C THR A 166 -8.48 -27.32 1.29
N GLY A 167 -7.19 -27.64 1.28
CA GLY A 167 -6.65 -28.97 1.01
C GLY A 167 -6.77 -29.43 -0.45
N GLN A 168 -7.10 -28.53 -1.38
CA GLN A 168 -7.23 -28.88 -2.80
C GLN A 168 -5.89 -29.16 -3.46
N TYR A 169 -4.83 -28.44 -3.08
CA TYR A 169 -3.48 -28.68 -3.56
C TYR A 169 -2.93 -30.06 -3.16
N GLY A 170 -3.41 -30.64 -2.08
CA GLY A 170 -3.06 -32.01 -1.69
C GLY A 170 -3.36 -33.01 -2.81
N LYS A 171 -4.44 -32.80 -3.58
CA LYS A 171 -4.78 -33.65 -4.73
C LYS A 171 -3.79 -33.43 -5.91
N PHE A 172 -3.38 -32.19 -6.15
CA PHE A 172 -2.39 -31.85 -7.15
C PHE A 172 -1.03 -32.47 -6.79
N PHE A 173 -0.53 -32.26 -5.59
CA PHE A 173 0.75 -32.79 -5.15
C PHE A 173 0.79 -34.33 -5.07
N ALA A 174 -0.35 -35.00 -4.86
CA ALA A 174 -0.43 -36.45 -4.89
C ALA A 174 0.03 -37.03 -6.25
N ALA A 175 -0.20 -36.34 -7.36
CA ALA A 175 0.26 -36.72 -8.68
C ALA A 175 1.79 -36.63 -8.83
N TYR A 176 2.44 -35.74 -8.09
CA TYR A 176 3.88 -35.47 -8.17
C TYR A 176 4.71 -36.10 -7.04
N ARG A 177 4.10 -36.93 -6.18
CA ARG A 177 4.75 -37.52 -5.00
C ARG A 177 6.09 -38.25 -5.28
N ASN A 178 6.31 -38.71 -6.53
CA ASN A 178 7.51 -39.36 -6.95
C ASN A 178 8.50 -38.46 -7.72
N ALA A 179 8.13 -37.20 -8.00
CA ALA A 179 8.99 -36.26 -8.69
C ALA A 179 10.22 -35.91 -7.81
N PRO A 180 11.44 -35.83 -8.38
CA PRO A 180 12.63 -35.51 -7.59
C PRO A 180 12.55 -34.18 -6.84
N TRP A 181 11.98 -33.14 -7.49
CA TRP A 181 11.82 -31.84 -6.89
C TRP A 181 10.86 -31.89 -5.69
N TYR A 182 9.75 -32.63 -5.78
CA TYR A 182 8.79 -32.76 -4.68
C TYR A 182 9.38 -33.51 -3.48
N ARG A 183 10.12 -34.59 -3.73
CA ARG A 183 10.84 -35.33 -2.67
C ARG A 183 11.89 -34.49 -1.97
N GLU A 184 12.57 -33.63 -2.71
CA GLU A 184 13.53 -32.69 -2.13
C GLU A 184 12.83 -31.64 -1.25
N GLN A 185 11.73 -31.09 -1.73
CA GLN A 185 10.89 -30.14 -0.94
C GLN A 185 10.39 -30.80 0.36
N GLN A 186 9.90 -32.03 0.28
CA GLN A 186 9.45 -32.76 1.48
C GLN A 186 10.60 -33.00 2.47
N ARG A 187 11.78 -33.39 1.99
CA ARG A 187 12.95 -33.56 2.88
C ARG A 187 13.36 -32.28 3.59
N ARG A 188 13.30 -31.16 2.90
CA ARG A 188 13.58 -29.84 3.51
C ARG A 188 12.51 -29.51 4.57
N ALA A 189 11.26 -29.62 4.21
CA ALA A 189 10.16 -29.36 5.17
C ALA A 189 10.24 -30.26 6.42
N GLU A 190 10.63 -31.55 6.26
CA GLU A 190 10.85 -32.45 7.39
C GLU A 190 12.07 -32.08 8.23
N ALA A 191 13.12 -31.56 7.60
CA ALA A 191 14.32 -31.09 8.30
C ALA A 191 13.98 -29.84 9.14
N ASP A 192 13.30 -28.86 8.54
CA ASP A 192 12.86 -27.62 9.20
C ASP A 192 11.92 -27.94 10.39
N ALA A 193 10.95 -28.85 10.22
CA ALA A 193 10.07 -29.27 11.29
C ALA A 193 10.85 -29.87 12.48
N ARG A 194 11.84 -30.74 12.20
CA ARG A 194 12.67 -31.36 13.25
C ARG A 194 13.56 -30.34 13.96
N GLU A 195 14.16 -29.42 13.24
CA GLU A 195 14.97 -28.34 13.80
C GLU A 195 14.19 -27.50 14.80
N ARG A 196 12.90 -27.27 14.51
CA ARG A 196 11.97 -26.55 15.40
C ARG A 196 11.29 -27.43 16.45
N GLY A 197 11.71 -28.72 16.59
CA GLY A 197 11.20 -29.64 17.61
C GLY A 197 9.89 -30.32 17.27
N PHE A 198 9.40 -30.23 16.05
CA PHE A 198 8.20 -30.93 15.61
C PHE A 198 8.52 -32.32 15.03
N ALA A 199 7.72 -33.32 15.40
CA ALA A 199 7.89 -34.69 14.89
C ALA A 199 7.46 -34.83 13.42
N LYS A 200 6.53 -33.99 12.96
CA LYS A 200 5.96 -34.03 11.60
C LYS A 200 5.77 -32.60 11.07
N VAL A 201 5.85 -32.47 9.75
CA VAL A 201 5.52 -31.21 9.05
C VAL A 201 4.09 -30.75 9.36
N SER A 202 3.13 -31.68 9.45
CA SER A 202 1.74 -31.37 9.81
C SER A 202 1.60 -30.71 11.18
N ASP A 203 2.43 -31.09 12.14
CA ASP A 203 2.37 -30.55 13.50
C ASP A 203 2.94 -29.12 13.53
N LEU A 204 4.02 -28.87 12.78
CA LEU A 204 4.55 -27.53 12.54
C LEU A 204 3.48 -26.64 11.88
N LYS A 205 2.91 -27.06 10.76
CA LYS A 205 1.88 -26.29 10.05
C LYS A 205 0.63 -26.01 10.88
N LEU A 206 0.26 -26.94 11.75
CA LEU A 206 -0.84 -26.72 12.71
C LEU A 206 -0.48 -25.67 13.77
N ALA A 207 0.78 -25.61 14.19
CA ALA A 207 1.24 -24.59 15.13
C ALA A 207 1.27 -23.20 14.50
N VAL A 208 1.72 -23.11 13.23
CA VAL A 208 1.71 -21.86 12.44
C VAL A 208 0.28 -21.32 12.22
N ALA A 209 -0.71 -22.21 12.05
CA ALA A 209 -2.10 -21.83 11.77
C ALA A 209 -2.91 -21.45 13.04
N ARG A 210 -2.34 -21.50 14.23
CA ARG A 210 -2.98 -21.16 15.51
C ARG A 210 -2.61 -19.77 16.01
#